data_151fb22375d7b5b5ceab62fb50626e66
#
_entry.id   151fb22375d7b5b5ceab62fb50626e66
#
_cell.length_a   1.000
_cell.length_b   1.000
_cell.length_c   1.000
_cell.angle_alpha   90.00
_cell.angle_beta   90.00
_cell.angle_gamma   90.00
#
_symmetry.space_group_name_H-M   'P 1'
#
loop_
_entity.id
_entity.type
_entity.pdbx_description
1 polymer ?
#
loop_
_entity_poly.entity_id
_entity_poly.type
_entity_poly.pdbx_seq_one_letter_code
_entity_poly.pdbx_strand_id
1 'polypeptide(L)'
;NMKRTGFFACGDELVQQLYENIIWGQRGNFLDIPTDCNQRDERLGWTGDIQVFARTATINYRADKFLKKWLHDLACEQRENGAITDVVPDLFNWETVGSSAWGDAGVVVPYWVYRTYGDTQVIKDQFESMKKWILFMESKGSERGLFDTHDCHFGDWLSLDAGDEATGGMTDNDLIGSAYLIYSNRLFIEMGKAIGEDMSYFEELYDLSIKAYRKK
;
A
#
# COMPACT_ATOMS: atom_id res chain seq x y z
N ASN A 1 7.00 10.42 -19.96
CA ASN A 1 6.39 11.65 -19.42
C ASN A 1 4.94 11.38 -19.01
N MET A 2 4.66 11.46 -17.72
CA MET A 2 3.29 11.41 -17.21
C MET A 2 2.60 12.75 -17.46
N LYS A 3 1.38 12.72 -18.01
CA LYS A 3 0.58 13.92 -18.24
C LYS A 3 -0.02 14.39 -16.91
N ARG A 4 0.14 15.67 -16.56
CA ARG A 4 -0.54 16.26 -15.41
C ARG A 4 -2.05 16.28 -15.64
N THR A 5 -2.84 15.86 -14.67
CA THR A 5 -4.31 15.77 -14.73
C THR A 5 -4.98 16.51 -13.58
N GLY A 6 -4.31 16.65 -12.43
CA GLY A 6 -4.79 17.38 -11.29
C GLY A 6 -4.26 18.82 -11.27
N PHE A 7 -5.18 19.77 -11.03
CA PHE A 7 -4.87 21.18 -10.90
C PHE A 7 -5.59 21.73 -9.68
N PHE A 8 -4.87 22.51 -8.90
CA PHE A 8 -5.39 23.20 -7.72
C PHE A 8 -4.86 24.63 -7.68
N ALA A 9 -5.69 25.55 -7.28
CA ALA A 9 -5.30 26.93 -7.02
C ALA A 9 -6.17 27.49 -5.90
N CYS A 10 -5.56 28.27 -5.02
CA CYS A 10 -6.25 28.98 -3.94
C CYS A 10 -5.60 30.33 -3.65
N GLY A 11 -6.28 31.16 -2.85
CA GLY A 11 -5.78 32.48 -2.46
C GLY A 11 -4.77 32.48 -1.30
N ASP A 12 -4.50 31.33 -0.68
CA ASP A 12 -3.49 31.20 0.38
C ASP A 12 -2.14 30.78 -0.25
N GLU A 13 -1.13 31.62 -0.11
CA GLU A 13 0.18 31.43 -0.72
C GLU A 13 0.92 30.22 -0.17
N LEU A 14 0.78 29.90 1.14
CA LEU A 14 1.45 28.76 1.76
C LEU A 14 0.82 27.44 1.30
N VAL A 15 -0.51 27.38 1.19
CA VAL A 15 -1.22 26.22 0.66
C VAL A 15 -0.90 26.01 -0.82
N GLN A 16 -0.82 27.09 -1.61
CA GLN A 16 -0.41 27.01 -3.01
C GLN A 16 1.03 26.49 -3.13
N GLN A 17 1.95 26.98 -2.32
CA GLN A 17 3.34 26.52 -2.29
C GLN A 17 3.44 25.04 -1.89
N LEU A 18 2.67 24.61 -0.90
CA LEU A 18 2.60 23.19 -0.50
C LEU A 18 2.16 22.31 -1.68
N TYR A 19 1.12 22.72 -2.39
CA TYR A 19 0.67 21.98 -3.59
C TYR A 19 1.76 21.86 -4.66
N GLU A 20 2.45 22.95 -4.96
CA GLU A 20 3.55 22.90 -5.94
C GLU A 20 4.71 22.00 -5.47
N ASN A 21 5.02 22.00 -4.18
CA ASN A 21 6.02 21.10 -3.60
C ASN A 21 5.63 19.61 -3.78
N ILE A 22 4.35 19.27 -3.55
CA ILE A 22 3.82 17.92 -3.78
C ILE A 22 3.97 17.51 -5.26
N ILE A 23 3.64 18.40 -6.18
CA ILE A 23 3.78 18.17 -7.64
C ILE A 23 5.23 17.92 -8.03
N TRP A 24 6.17 18.73 -7.52
CA TRP A 24 7.60 18.56 -7.78
C TRP A 24 8.18 17.33 -7.08
N GLY A 25 7.76 17.02 -5.85
CA GLY A 25 8.15 15.80 -5.15
C GLY A 25 7.78 14.56 -5.95
N GLN A 26 6.54 14.47 -6.44
CA GLN A 26 6.11 13.36 -7.28
C GLN A 26 6.93 13.25 -8.57
N ARG A 27 7.24 14.36 -9.24
CA ARG A 27 8.05 14.35 -10.47
C ARG A 27 9.48 13.89 -10.22
N GLY A 28 10.06 14.26 -9.09
CA GLY A 28 11.42 13.89 -8.72
C GLY A 28 11.55 12.41 -8.33
N ASN A 29 10.49 11.84 -7.73
CA ASN A 29 10.49 10.46 -7.23
C ASN A 29 9.91 9.43 -8.23
N PHE A 30 9.13 9.85 -9.22
CA PHE A 30 8.51 8.94 -10.20
C PHE A 30 9.29 8.93 -11.51
N LEU A 31 10.48 8.30 -11.51
CA LEU A 31 11.33 8.17 -12.70
C LEU A 31 11.19 6.80 -13.36
N ASP A 32 11.53 5.73 -12.67
CA ASP A 32 11.36 4.35 -13.09
C ASP A 32 10.52 3.54 -12.10
N ILE A 33 10.73 3.78 -10.82
CA ILE A 33 9.97 3.27 -9.69
C ILE A 33 9.51 4.43 -8.82
N PRO A 34 8.49 4.27 -7.97
CA PRO A 34 8.10 5.28 -7.00
C PRO A 34 9.08 5.25 -5.81
N THR A 35 10.12 6.11 -5.87
CA THR A 35 11.11 6.19 -4.79
C THR A 35 10.59 7.00 -3.60
N ASP A 36 11.09 6.68 -2.42
CA ASP A 36 10.80 7.38 -1.17
C ASP A 36 11.36 8.80 -1.15
N CYS A 37 12.64 8.94 -1.48
CA CYS A 37 13.35 10.21 -1.44
C CYS A 37 14.39 10.32 -2.57
N ASN A 38 14.35 11.44 -3.30
CA ASN A 38 15.28 11.69 -4.41
C ASN A 38 16.47 12.57 -4.02
N GLN A 39 16.47 13.16 -2.81
CA GLN A 39 17.42 14.17 -2.37
C GLN A 39 18.60 13.61 -1.57
N ARG A 40 18.62 12.33 -1.26
CA ARG A 40 19.68 11.65 -0.50
C ARG A 40 20.03 10.28 -1.13
N ASP A 41 21.07 9.64 -0.62
CA ASP A 41 21.55 8.35 -1.11
C ASP A 41 20.74 7.17 -0.57
N GLU A 42 19.46 7.15 -0.90
CA GLU A 42 18.52 6.06 -0.66
C GLU A 42 17.83 5.71 -1.97
N ARG A 43 16.78 6.44 -2.37
CA ARG A 43 16.06 6.31 -3.66
C ARG A 43 15.53 4.91 -3.89
N LEU A 44 14.90 4.33 -2.86
CA LEU A 44 14.34 2.99 -2.88
C LEU A 44 12.82 3.03 -3.14
N GLY A 45 12.32 1.97 -3.74
CA GLY A 45 10.90 1.78 -4.00
C GLY A 45 10.15 1.26 -2.78
N TRP A 46 10.17 2.01 -1.67
CA TRP A 46 9.46 1.64 -0.45
C TRP A 46 7.96 1.51 -0.69
N THR A 47 7.43 0.34 -0.35
CA THR A 47 6.01 0.03 -0.57
C THR A 47 5.10 0.84 0.34
N GLY A 48 5.53 1.16 1.57
CA GLY A 48 4.80 2.00 2.50
C GLY A 48 4.55 3.41 1.95
N ASP A 49 5.56 4.02 1.35
CA ASP A 49 5.49 5.38 0.79
C ASP A 49 4.47 5.47 -0.35
N ILE A 50 4.55 4.56 -1.31
CA ILE A 50 3.59 4.55 -2.42
C ILE A 50 2.19 4.11 -1.96
N GLN A 51 2.08 3.27 -0.94
CA GLN A 51 0.79 2.88 -0.37
C GLN A 51 -0.02 4.11 0.07
N VAL A 52 0.57 5.03 0.83
CA VAL A 52 -0.10 6.25 1.28
C VAL A 52 -0.24 7.29 0.17
N PHE A 53 0.71 7.37 -0.74
CA PHE A 53 0.75 8.41 -1.77
C PHE A 53 -0.05 8.05 -3.04
N ALA A 54 -0.43 6.80 -3.26
CA ALA A 54 -1.05 6.32 -4.50
C ALA A 54 -2.28 7.14 -4.93
N ARG A 55 -3.15 7.49 -3.98
CA ARG A 55 -4.32 8.33 -4.26
C ARG A 55 -3.94 9.69 -4.80
N THR A 56 -3.02 10.37 -4.14
CA THR A 56 -2.51 11.68 -4.55
C THR A 56 -1.82 11.59 -5.92
N ALA A 57 -1.00 10.57 -6.11
CA ALA A 57 -0.28 10.32 -7.35
C ALA A 57 -1.21 10.18 -8.56
N THR A 58 -2.30 9.42 -8.40
CA THR A 58 -3.27 9.17 -9.49
C THR A 58 -4.14 10.39 -9.80
N ILE A 59 -4.38 11.28 -8.84
CA ILE A 59 -5.10 12.54 -9.06
C ILE A 59 -4.21 13.55 -9.80
N ASN A 60 -2.96 13.70 -9.37
CA ASN A 60 -2.05 14.71 -9.91
C ASN A 60 -1.65 14.45 -11.36
N TYR A 61 -1.40 13.20 -11.69
CA TYR A 61 -0.88 12.79 -13.00
C TYR A 61 -1.59 11.56 -13.55
N ARG A 62 -1.53 11.38 -14.87
CA ARG A 62 -1.87 10.12 -15.53
C ARG A 62 -0.77 9.08 -15.24
N ALA A 63 -0.84 8.47 -14.06
CA ALA A 63 0.20 7.60 -13.52
C ALA A 63 -0.08 6.09 -13.76
N ASP A 64 -1.17 5.73 -14.43
CA ASP A 64 -1.62 4.35 -14.63
C ASP A 64 -0.52 3.43 -15.19
N LYS A 65 0.13 3.84 -16.28
CA LYS A 65 1.18 3.02 -16.91
C LYS A 65 2.40 2.82 -16.04
N PHE A 66 2.79 3.88 -15.32
CA PHE A 66 3.91 3.86 -14.40
C PHE A 66 3.64 2.90 -13.22
N LEU A 67 2.48 3.04 -12.58
CA LEU A 67 2.08 2.21 -11.45
C LEU A 67 1.86 0.75 -11.86
N LYS A 68 1.26 0.50 -13.03
CA LYS A 68 1.08 -0.87 -13.55
C LYS A 68 2.41 -1.56 -13.84
N LYS A 69 3.42 -0.84 -14.36
CA LYS A 69 4.78 -1.39 -14.52
C LYS A 69 5.34 -1.80 -13.18
N TRP A 70 5.32 -0.92 -12.19
CA TRP A 70 5.84 -1.20 -10.86
C TRP A 70 5.06 -2.31 -10.13
N LEU A 71 3.73 -2.37 -10.29
CA LEU A 71 2.91 -3.47 -9.75
C LEU A 71 3.27 -4.83 -10.37
N HIS A 72 3.68 -4.84 -11.63
CA HIS A 72 4.19 -6.06 -12.26
C HIS A 72 5.50 -6.50 -11.59
N ASP A 73 6.43 -5.58 -11.35
CA ASP A 73 7.68 -5.87 -10.64
C ASP A 73 7.39 -6.42 -9.23
N LEU A 74 6.48 -5.78 -8.49
CA LEU A 74 6.03 -6.22 -7.16
C LEU A 74 5.49 -7.65 -7.18
N ALA A 75 4.62 -7.97 -8.15
CA ALA A 75 4.06 -9.32 -8.27
C ALA A 75 5.12 -10.38 -8.62
N CYS A 76 6.15 -10.01 -9.40
CA CYS A 76 7.27 -10.90 -9.73
C CYS A 76 8.15 -11.21 -8.52
N GLU A 77 8.27 -10.28 -7.56
CA GLU A 77 9.10 -10.42 -6.37
C GLU A 77 8.34 -10.91 -5.14
N GLN A 78 7.01 -11.01 -5.22
CA GLN A 78 6.19 -11.55 -4.15
C GLN A 78 6.65 -12.95 -3.75
N ARG A 79 6.84 -13.18 -2.46
CA ARG A 79 7.30 -14.45 -1.91
C ARG A 79 6.28 -15.56 -2.15
N GLU A 80 6.73 -16.82 -2.18
CA GLU A 80 5.86 -17.99 -2.37
C GLU A 80 4.75 -18.09 -1.32
N ASN A 81 5.05 -17.69 -0.07
CA ASN A 81 4.08 -17.64 1.02
C ASN A 81 3.06 -16.48 0.92
N GLY A 82 3.20 -15.62 -0.08
CA GLY A 82 2.31 -14.47 -0.33
C GLY A 82 2.79 -13.15 0.27
N ALA A 83 3.87 -13.13 1.04
CA ALA A 83 4.43 -11.89 1.56
C ALA A 83 4.91 -10.97 0.43
N ILE A 84 4.57 -9.70 0.52
CA ILE A 84 5.07 -8.65 -0.37
C ILE A 84 6.32 -8.04 0.28
N THR A 85 7.35 -7.79 -0.51
CA THR A 85 8.60 -7.16 -0.06
C THR A 85 8.36 -5.69 0.32
N ASP A 86 9.12 -5.22 1.30
CA ASP A 86 8.94 -3.86 1.81
C ASP A 86 9.55 -2.79 0.90
N VAL A 87 10.43 -3.23 -0.03
CA VAL A 87 11.03 -2.42 -1.10
C VAL A 87 10.89 -3.16 -2.43
N VAL A 88 10.56 -2.47 -3.51
CA VAL A 88 10.46 -3.03 -4.87
C VAL A 88 11.20 -2.14 -5.87
N PRO A 89 12.28 -2.62 -6.53
CA PRO A 89 12.87 -3.98 -6.44
C PRO A 89 13.44 -4.30 -5.06
N ASP A 90 13.39 -5.58 -4.68
CA ASP A 90 13.95 -6.05 -3.41
C ASP A 90 15.49 -6.10 -3.48
N LEU A 91 16.12 -5.07 -2.95
CA LEU A 91 17.59 -4.95 -2.90
C LEU A 91 18.21 -5.53 -1.64
N PHE A 92 17.40 -5.76 -0.61
CA PHE A 92 17.90 -6.20 0.70
C PHE A 92 17.91 -7.71 0.87
N ASN A 93 17.02 -8.41 0.16
CA ASN A 93 16.82 -9.85 0.31
C ASN A 93 16.61 -10.28 1.78
N TRP A 94 15.86 -9.48 2.53
CA TRP A 94 15.57 -9.80 3.92
C TRP A 94 14.84 -11.14 4.04
N GLU A 95 15.20 -11.94 5.04
CA GLU A 95 14.55 -13.22 5.29
C GLU A 95 13.08 -13.02 5.70
N THR A 96 12.82 -11.98 6.50
CA THR A 96 11.47 -11.60 6.92
C THR A 96 11.03 -10.31 6.22
N VAL A 97 9.89 -10.38 5.54
CA VAL A 97 9.23 -9.27 4.84
C VAL A 97 7.72 -9.37 5.03
N GLY A 98 6.99 -8.38 4.60
CA GLY A 98 5.53 -8.40 4.66
C GLY A 98 4.98 -7.60 5.82
N SER A 99 5.62 -6.47 6.15
CA SER A 99 5.06 -5.50 7.08
C SER A 99 3.72 -4.99 6.57
N SER A 100 2.70 -4.99 7.44
CA SER A 100 1.43 -4.30 7.13
C SER A 100 1.67 -2.80 6.92
N ALA A 101 0.79 -2.14 6.22
CA ALA A 101 0.94 -0.78 5.68
C ALA A 101 1.97 -0.67 4.55
N TRP A 102 3.00 -1.51 4.49
CA TRP A 102 3.97 -1.59 3.39
C TRP A 102 3.47 -2.55 2.30
N GLY A 103 3.37 -3.84 2.60
CA GLY A 103 2.90 -4.85 1.65
C GLY A 103 1.47 -4.61 1.15
N ASP A 104 0.65 -3.88 1.91
CA ASP A 104 -0.68 -3.44 1.48
C ASP A 104 -0.68 -2.60 0.19
N ALA A 105 0.49 -2.08 -0.22
CA ALA A 105 0.64 -1.43 -1.53
C ALA A 105 0.18 -2.32 -2.69
N GLY A 106 0.36 -3.65 -2.57
CA GLY A 106 -0.12 -4.62 -3.55
C GLY A 106 -1.63 -4.64 -3.75
N VAL A 107 -2.39 -4.09 -2.81
CA VAL A 107 -3.86 -3.96 -2.89
C VAL A 107 -4.28 -2.50 -3.07
N VAL A 108 -3.68 -1.58 -2.34
CA VAL A 108 -4.07 -0.17 -2.33
C VAL A 108 -3.73 0.54 -3.64
N VAL A 109 -2.58 0.24 -4.23
CA VAL A 109 -2.17 0.88 -5.49
C VAL A 109 -3.06 0.45 -6.67
N PRO A 110 -3.33 -0.86 -6.91
CA PRO A 110 -4.31 -1.28 -7.91
C PRO A 110 -5.69 -0.66 -7.71
N TYR A 111 -6.14 -0.58 -6.45
CA TYR A 111 -7.42 0.04 -6.11
C TYR A 111 -7.49 1.49 -6.58
N TRP A 112 -6.47 2.32 -6.31
CA TRP A 112 -6.48 3.72 -6.74
C TRP A 112 -6.32 3.89 -8.24
N VAL A 113 -5.60 3.01 -8.93
CA VAL A 113 -5.56 2.98 -10.39
C VAL A 113 -6.96 2.69 -10.96
N TYR A 114 -7.63 1.66 -10.43
CA TYR A 114 -9.00 1.33 -10.81
C TYR A 114 -9.98 2.48 -10.52
N ARG A 115 -9.98 3.01 -9.29
CA ARG A 115 -10.94 4.06 -8.88
C ARG A 115 -10.77 5.37 -9.65
N THR A 116 -9.54 5.72 -9.99
CA THR A 116 -9.26 7.01 -10.66
C THR A 116 -9.46 6.93 -12.17
N TYR A 117 -9.09 5.81 -12.79
CA TYR A 117 -9.08 5.71 -14.26
C TYR A 117 -10.13 4.75 -14.83
N GLY A 118 -10.87 4.00 -13.99
CA GLY A 118 -11.81 2.98 -14.43
C GLY A 118 -11.13 1.74 -15.02
N ASP A 119 -9.82 1.56 -14.77
CA ASP A 119 -9.02 0.46 -15.34
C ASP A 119 -9.29 -0.84 -14.59
N THR A 120 -10.23 -1.65 -15.09
CA THR A 120 -10.49 -2.99 -14.54
C THR A 120 -9.41 -4.01 -14.94
N GLN A 121 -8.57 -3.70 -15.94
CA GLN A 121 -7.51 -4.62 -16.34
C GLN A 121 -6.43 -4.72 -15.23
N VAL A 122 -6.13 -3.62 -14.52
CA VAL A 122 -5.19 -3.67 -13.40
C VAL A 122 -5.65 -4.64 -12.30
N ILE A 123 -6.97 -4.75 -12.07
CA ILE A 123 -7.51 -5.71 -11.10
C ILE A 123 -7.22 -7.13 -11.56
N LYS A 124 -7.50 -7.45 -12.83
CA LYS A 124 -7.27 -8.78 -13.40
C LYS A 124 -5.79 -9.15 -13.37
N ASP A 125 -4.91 -8.21 -13.74
CA ASP A 125 -3.45 -8.43 -13.77
C ASP A 125 -2.88 -8.69 -12.37
N GLN A 126 -3.47 -8.09 -11.33
CA GLN A 126 -2.99 -8.16 -9.95
C GLN A 126 -3.81 -9.09 -9.03
N PHE A 127 -4.88 -9.70 -9.54
CA PHE A 127 -5.85 -10.43 -8.70
C PHE A 127 -5.20 -11.51 -7.84
N GLU A 128 -4.36 -12.35 -8.43
CA GLU A 128 -3.69 -13.44 -7.71
C GLU A 128 -2.65 -12.92 -6.71
N SER A 129 -1.95 -11.83 -7.01
CA SER A 129 -1.02 -11.18 -6.08
C SER A 129 -1.74 -10.60 -4.87
N MET A 130 -2.84 -9.87 -5.10
CA MET A 130 -3.69 -9.35 -4.03
C MET A 130 -4.25 -10.45 -3.14
N LYS A 131 -4.77 -11.52 -3.76
CA LYS A 131 -5.29 -12.69 -3.06
C LYS A 131 -4.24 -13.33 -2.15
N LYS A 132 -3.04 -13.56 -2.67
CA LYS A 132 -1.92 -14.14 -1.89
C LYS A 132 -1.55 -13.25 -0.71
N TRP A 133 -1.55 -11.93 -0.88
CA TRP A 133 -1.28 -10.99 0.19
C TRP A 133 -2.32 -11.09 1.32
N ILE A 134 -3.62 -11.07 1.00
CA ILE A 134 -4.68 -11.20 2.02
C ILE A 134 -4.57 -12.53 2.77
N LEU A 135 -4.31 -13.64 2.06
CA LEU A 135 -4.13 -14.95 2.68
C LEU A 135 -2.86 -15.03 3.53
N PHE A 136 -1.77 -14.37 3.12
CA PHE A 136 -0.58 -14.21 3.95
C PHE A 136 -0.91 -13.50 5.26
N MET A 137 -1.60 -12.36 5.19
CA MET A 137 -2.00 -11.63 6.39
C MET A 137 -2.90 -12.48 7.30
N GLU A 138 -3.89 -13.18 6.75
CA GLU A 138 -4.74 -14.11 7.52
C GLU A 138 -3.92 -15.19 8.22
N SER A 139 -2.87 -15.71 7.57
CA SER A 139 -2.01 -16.76 8.11
C SER A 139 -1.15 -16.31 9.29
N LYS A 140 -1.02 -15.01 9.52
CA LYS A 140 -0.23 -14.38 10.58
C LYS A 140 -1.10 -13.89 11.75
N GLY A 141 -2.28 -14.45 11.91
CA GLY A 141 -3.14 -14.17 13.04
C GLY A 141 -3.03 -15.23 14.13
N SER A 142 -3.04 -14.82 15.40
CA SER A 142 -3.20 -15.73 16.56
C SER A 142 -4.57 -16.40 16.55
N GLU A 143 -5.56 -15.74 15.98
CA GLU A 143 -6.86 -16.30 15.58
C GLU A 143 -7.25 -15.78 14.19
N ARG A 144 -8.15 -16.50 13.51
CA ARG A 144 -8.63 -16.11 12.18
C ARG A 144 -9.25 -14.71 12.20
N GLY A 145 -8.76 -13.85 11.31
CA GLY A 145 -9.23 -12.47 11.18
C GLY A 145 -8.38 -11.42 11.89
N LEU A 146 -7.29 -11.82 12.54
CA LEU A 146 -6.26 -10.92 13.06
C LEU A 146 -4.97 -11.00 12.23
N PHE A 147 -4.12 -10.01 12.38
CA PHE A 147 -2.72 -9.99 11.94
C PHE A 147 -1.87 -9.51 13.11
N ASP A 148 -1.47 -10.42 13.97
CA ASP A 148 -0.85 -10.13 15.27
C ASP A 148 0.26 -11.11 15.69
N THR A 149 0.73 -11.97 14.77
CA THR A 149 1.90 -12.83 14.96
C THR A 149 2.85 -12.68 13.80
N HIS A 150 3.38 -11.47 13.63
CA HIS A 150 4.23 -11.09 12.52
C HIS A 150 5.71 -11.03 12.92
N ASP A 151 6.58 -11.43 11.98
CA ASP A 151 8.02 -11.42 12.16
C ASP A 151 8.66 -10.06 11.79
N CYS A 152 7.95 -9.25 10.96
CA CYS A 152 8.37 -7.93 10.52
C CYS A 152 7.20 -6.94 10.57
N HIS A 153 7.39 -5.83 11.26
CA HIS A 153 6.37 -4.77 11.35
C HIS A 153 7.00 -3.42 11.68
N PHE A 154 6.82 -2.45 10.79
CA PHE A 154 7.35 -1.10 11.03
C PHE A 154 6.45 -0.24 11.93
N GLY A 155 5.17 -0.62 12.06
CA GLY A 155 4.22 0.07 12.93
C GLY A 155 3.90 1.48 12.44
N ASP A 156 3.65 2.37 13.40
CA ASP A 156 3.45 3.80 13.16
C ASP A 156 4.83 4.47 13.02
N TRP A 157 5.40 4.33 11.82
CA TRP A 157 6.77 4.71 11.52
C TRP A 157 6.97 6.23 11.61
N LEU A 158 7.98 6.65 12.34
CA LEU A 158 8.35 8.06 12.58
C LEU A 158 7.19 8.89 13.18
N SER A 159 6.36 8.27 14.00
CA SER A 159 5.30 8.95 14.73
C SER A 159 5.86 10.06 15.63
N LEU A 160 5.12 11.16 15.76
CA LEU A 160 5.53 12.31 16.59
C LEU A 160 5.52 12.01 18.10
N ASP A 161 4.90 10.92 18.53
CA ASP A 161 4.90 10.43 19.91
C ASP A 161 6.01 9.41 20.20
N ALA A 162 6.77 9.02 19.19
CA ALA A 162 7.98 8.25 19.36
C ALA A 162 9.02 9.07 20.14
N GLY A 163 9.74 8.46 21.07
CA GLY A 163 10.86 9.12 21.74
C GLY A 163 11.99 9.47 20.74
N ASP A 164 12.88 10.37 21.12
CA ASP A 164 13.94 10.93 20.25
C ASP A 164 14.82 9.85 19.55
N GLU A 165 14.91 8.65 20.10
CA GLU A 165 15.71 7.54 19.54
C GLU A 165 14.85 6.40 18.99
N ALA A 166 13.50 6.53 19.01
CA ALA A 166 12.59 5.50 18.54
C ALA A 166 12.05 5.82 17.14
N THR A 167 11.88 4.79 16.33
CA THR A 167 11.32 4.92 14.97
C THR A 167 9.83 4.59 14.90
N GLY A 168 9.30 3.82 15.86
CA GLY A 168 7.89 3.43 15.95
C GLY A 168 7.14 4.25 16.99
N GLY A 169 5.87 4.58 16.70
CA GLY A 169 4.96 5.25 17.60
C GLY A 169 4.45 4.37 18.74
N MET A 170 3.60 4.95 19.61
CA MET A 170 3.00 4.24 20.74
C MET A 170 1.82 3.35 20.35
N THR A 171 1.32 3.46 19.12
CA THR A 171 0.22 2.63 18.64
C THR A 171 0.67 1.17 18.53
N ASP A 172 -0.11 0.27 19.13
CA ASP A 172 0.17 -1.16 19.10
C ASP A 172 0.23 -1.70 17.66
N ASN A 173 1.32 -2.39 17.32
CA ASN A 173 1.57 -2.92 15.97
C ASN A 173 0.51 -3.95 15.53
N ASP A 174 0.01 -4.76 16.48
CA ASP A 174 -1.02 -5.75 16.20
C ASP A 174 -2.35 -5.08 15.85
N LEU A 175 -2.63 -3.94 16.49
CA LEU A 175 -3.80 -3.12 16.18
C LEU A 175 -3.69 -2.55 14.75
N ILE A 176 -2.53 -2.02 14.39
CA ILE A 176 -2.25 -1.50 13.04
C ILE A 176 -2.38 -2.64 12.01
N GLY A 177 -1.71 -3.77 12.26
CA GLY A 177 -1.72 -4.92 11.35
C GLY A 177 -3.11 -5.45 11.07
N SER A 178 -3.91 -5.64 12.13
CA SER A 178 -5.29 -6.11 12.01
C SER A 178 -6.21 -5.10 11.32
N ALA A 179 -5.98 -3.78 11.54
CA ALA A 179 -6.72 -2.73 10.83
C ALA A 179 -6.41 -2.74 9.33
N TYR A 180 -5.15 -2.97 8.93
CA TYR A 180 -4.77 -3.08 7.53
C TYR A 180 -5.29 -4.36 6.86
N LEU A 181 -5.35 -5.50 7.58
CA LEU A 181 -6.04 -6.68 7.07
C LEU A 181 -7.51 -6.38 6.71
N ILE A 182 -8.24 -5.71 7.61
CA ILE A 182 -9.63 -5.30 7.36
C ILE A 182 -9.71 -4.35 6.16
N TYR A 183 -8.83 -3.35 6.11
CA TYR A 183 -8.83 -2.34 5.06
C TYR A 183 -8.53 -2.95 3.69
N SER A 184 -7.45 -3.68 3.55
CA SER A 184 -7.03 -4.29 2.29
C SER A 184 -8.02 -5.36 1.81
N ASN A 185 -8.54 -6.18 2.72
CA ASN A 185 -9.55 -7.17 2.36
C ASN A 185 -10.84 -6.51 1.82
N ARG A 186 -11.29 -5.42 2.42
CA ARG A 186 -12.43 -4.63 1.91
C ARG A 186 -12.18 -4.13 0.48
N LEU A 187 -10.98 -3.57 0.22
CA LEU A 187 -10.64 -3.08 -1.12
C LEU A 187 -10.57 -4.21 -2.14
N PHE A 188 -10.02 -5.35 -1.74
CA PHE A 188 -9.93 -6.54 -2.57
C PHE A 188 -11.33 -7.09 -2.94
N ILE A 189 -12.25 -7.16 -1.98
CA ILE A 189 -13.65 -7.54 -2.22
C ILE A 189 -14.31 -6.61 -3.25
N GLU A 190 -14.16 -5.29 -3.08
CA GLU A 190 -14.73 -4.32 -4.02
C GLU A 190 -14.20 -4.53 -5.45
N MET A 191 -12.89 -4.73 -5.58
CA MET A 191 -12.24 -4.98 -6.86
C MET A 191 -12.63 -6.32 -7.48
N GLY A 192 -12.66 -7.40 -6.70
CA GLY A 192 -13.05 -8.73 -7.17
C GLY A 192 -14.48 -8.73 -7.71
N LYS A 193 -15.42 -8.12 -6.99
CA LYS A 193 -16.80 -7.94 -7.46
C LYS A 193 -16.89 -7.14 -8.76
N ALA A 194 -16.05 -6.13 -8.92
CA ALA A 194 -16.05 -5.30 -10.13
C ALA A 194 -15.64 -6.08 -11.39
N ILE A 195 -14.93 -7.19 -11.25
CA ILE A 195 -14.54 -8.07 -12.36
C ILE A 195 -15.32 -9.40 -12.40
N GLY A 196 -16.30 -9.57 -11.48
CA GLY A 196 -17.20 -10.74 -11.46
C GLY A 196 -16.67 -11.98 -10.75
N GLU A 197 -15.66 -11.81 -9.91
CA GLU A 197 -15.10 -12.92 -9.10
C GLU A 197 -15.98 -13.24 -7.89
N ASP A 198 -15.97 -14.50 -7.46
CA ASP A 198 -16.61 -14.91 -6.21
C ASP A 198 -15.74 -14.50 -5.01
N MET A 199 -16.25 -13.59 -4.22
CA MET A 199 -15.56 -13.04 -3.06
C MET A 199 -16.10 -13.55 -1.72
N SER A 200 -16.93 -14.61 -1.71
CA SER A 200 -17.64 -15.11 -0.52
C SER A 200 -16.70 -15.42 0.64
N TYR A 201 -15.55 -16.05 0.36
CA TYR A 201 -14.52 -16.35 1.37
C TYR A 201 -13.97 -15.08 2.03
N PHE A 202 -13.69 -14.06 1.22
CA PHE A 202 -13.10 -12.80 1.69
C PHE A 202 -14.13 -11.93 2.41
N GLU A 203 -15.41 -12.03 2.05
CA GLU A 203 -16.51 -11.39 2.78
C GLU A 203 -16.67 -12.01 4.18
N GLU A 204 -16.62 -13.33 4.28
CA GLU A 204 -16.62 -14.03 5.58
C GLU A 204 -15.41 -13.60 6.42
N LEU A 205 -14.20 -13.59 5.82
CA LEU A 205 -12.98 -13.14 6.49
C LEU A 205 -13.12 -11.70 6.99
N TYR A 206 -13.67 -10.80 6.17
CA TYR A 206 -13.90 -9.41 6.56
C TYR A 206 -14.78 -9.30 7.79
N ASP A 207 -15.90 -10.01 7.82
CA ASP A 207 -16.84 -10.01 8.95
C ASP A 207 -16.20 -10.59 10.22
N LEU A 208 -15.40 -11.64 10.08
CA LEU A 208 -14.62 -12.20 11.19
C LEU A 208 -13.59 -11.22 11.70
N SER A 209 -12.84 -10.57 10.81
CA SER A 209 -11.82 -9.58 11.17
C SER A 209 -12.41 -8.40 11.95
N ILE A 210 -13.56 -7.86 11.53
CA ILE A 210 -14.24 -6.80 12.27
C ILE A 210 -14.64 -7.25 13.68
N LYS A 211 -15.11 -8.50 13.81
CA LYS A 211 -15.51 -9.04 15.13
C LYS A 211 -14.30 -9.27 16.04
N ALA A 212 -13.21 -9.82 15.50
CA ALA A 212 -11.98 -10.05 16.25
C ALA A 212 -11.34 -8.73 16.69
N TYR A 213 -11.19 -7.79 15.78
CA TYR A 213 -10.64 -6.45 16.05
C TYR A 213 -11.36 -5.67 17.14
N ARG A 214 -12.69 -5.77 17.22
CA ARG A 214 -13.50 -5.09 18.24
C ARG A 214 -13.37 -5.69 19.64
N LYS A 215 -12.81 -6.89 19.75
CA LYS A 215 -12.59 -7.56 21.04
C LYS A 215 -11.19 -7.26 21.61
N LYS A 216 -10.26 -6.89 20.75
CA LYS A 216 -8.87 -6.55 21.09
C LYS A 216 -8.78 -5.10 21.59
#